data_5e495e9c66919c2dcaadc33786c738ad
#
_entry.id   5e495e9c66919c2dcaadc33786c738ad
#
_cell.length_a   1.000
_cell.length_b   1.000
_cell.length_c   1.000
_cell.angle_alpha   90.00
_cell.angle_beta   90.00
_cell.angle_gamma   90.00
#
_symmetry.space_group_name_H-M   'P 1'
#
loop_
_entity.id
_entity.type
_entity.pdbx_description
1 polymer ?
#
loop_
_entity_poly.entity_id
_entity_poly.type
_entity_poly.pdbx_seq_one_letter_code
_entity_poly.pdbx_strand_id
1 'polypeptide(L)'
;QASQTGKCGDNITWTLDDKGNLELTGTGKMYDYTLMGAPWGGTIESVTISEGIENIGKYAFSFCGKLTKVVIPNSVKEILEGVFRGCEGLETVTIGESVASIGPSAFSGCRGLLSVTIPSAVKVIEAMAFFNCGKLKSLSVDKENKVYDSRGNCNAIIETATNTLIYGCKNTVIPNTVTKIGEDAFAYCVALTSIEIPNSVTDINSGAFIACI
;
A
#
# COMPACT_ATOMS: atom_id res chain seq x y z
N GLN A 1 -11.79 30.77 1.06
CA GLN A 1 -12.38 30.16 -0.15
C GLN A 1 -13.53 29.24 0.25
N ALA A 2 -14.60 29.21 -0.56
CA ALA A 2 -15.71 28.28 -0.36
C ALA A 2 -15.26 26.83 -0.53
N SER A 3 -15.86 25.91 0.23
CA SER A 3 -15.64 24.48 0.05
C SER A 3 -16.03 24.04 -1.37
N GLN A 4 -15.26 23.09 -1.90
CA GLN A 4 -15.58 22.45 -3.19
C GLN A 4 -16.28 21.13 -2.91
N THR A 5 -17.18 20.74 -3.80
CA THR A 5 -17.92 19.49 -3.68
C THR A 5 -18.24 18.90 -5.06
N GLY A 6 -18.50 17.63 -5.12
CA GLY A 6 -18.88 16.91 -6.32
C GLY A 6 -19.13 15.43 -6.05
N LYS A 7 -19.35 14.68 -7.13
CA LYS A 7 -19.52 13.22 -7.06
C LYS A 7 -18.21 12.52 -7.39
N CYS A 8 -17.94 11.43 -6.67
CA CYS A 8 -16.84 10.51 -6.96
C CYS A 8 -17.29 9.03 -6.99
N GLY A 9 -18.57 8.82 -7.13
CA GLY A 9 -19.27 7.55 -7.33
C GLY A 9 -20.74 7.86 -7.55
N ASP A 10 -21.53 6.88 -7.95
CA ASP A 10 -22.97 7.10 -8.18
C ASP A 10 -23.69 7.56 -6.90
N ASN A 11 -23.25 7.03 -5.76
CA ASN A 11 -23.77 7.37 -4.42
C ASN A 11 -22.66 7.86 -3.47
N ILE A 12 -21.61 8.45 -3.98
CA ILE A 12 -20.52 8.98 -3.17
C ILE A 12 -20.29 10.45 -3.54
N THR A 13 -20.29 11.30 -2.51
CA THR A 13 -19.99 12.73 -2.64
C THR A 13 -18.68 13.04 -1.97
N TRP A 14 -17.88 13.91 -2.58
CA TRP A 14 -16.68 14.46 -1.97
C TRP A 14 -16.88 15.93 -1.61
N THR A 15 -16.25 16.34 -0.53
CA THR A 15 -16.20 17.74 -0.09
C THR A 15 -14.78 18.07 0.32
N LEU A 16 -14.26 19.17 -0.19
CA LEU A 16 -12.91 19.67 0.11
C LEU A 16 -13.01 21.06 0.71
N ASP A 17 -12.51 21.23 1.93
CA ASP A 17 -12.47 22.54 2.59
C ASP A 17 -11.24 23.36 2.17
N ASP A 18 -11.16 24.61 2.66
CA ASP A 18 -10.07 25.54 2.35
C ASP A 18 -8.74 25.18 3.04
N LYS A 19 -8.76 24.22 3.96
CA LYS A 19 -7.57 23.71 4.66
C LYS A 19 -7.00 22.44 4.02
N GLY A 20 -7.63 21.94 2.96
CA GLY A 20 -7.19 20.72 2.30
C GLY A 20 -7.74 19.44 2.91
N ASN A 21 -8.78 19.51 3.72
CA ASN A 21 -9.44 18.34 4.27
C ASN A 21 -10.49 17.82 3.29
N LEU A 22 -10.28 16.61 2.79
CA LEU A 22 -11.19 15.93 1.89
C LEU A 22 -12.07 14.94 2.67
N GLU A 23 -13.37 15.01 2.44
CA GLU A 23 -14.34 14.04 2.96
C GLU A 23 -15.02 13.31 1.81
N LEU A 24 -15.04 11.98 1.87
CA LEU A 24 -15.79 11.12 0.96
C LEU A 24 -16.92 10.47 1.75
N THR A 25 -18.16 10.76 1.37
CA THR A 25 -19.37 10.25 2.06
C THR A 25 -20.29 9.54 1.09
N GLY A 26 -20.85 8.43 1.52
CA GLY A 26 -21.78 7.65 0.71
C GLY A 26 -21.49 6.17 0.73
N THR A 27 -21.98 5.48 -0.29
CA THR A 27 -21.92 4.02 -0.39
C THR A 27 -21.63 3.56 -1.82
N GLY A 28 -21.12 2.34 -1.94
CA GLY A 28 -20.85 1.72 -3.22
C GLY A 28 -19.46 2.01 -3.77
N LYS A 29 -19.34 2.00 -5.10
CA LYS A 29 -18.05 2.07 -5.77
C LYS A 29 -17.67 3.50 -6.13
N MET A 30 -16.40 3.85 -5.87
CA MET A 30 -15.81 5.09 -6.38
C MET A 30 -15.57 4.99 -7.89
N TYR A 31 -15.57 6.15 -8.55
CA TYR A 31 -15.08 6.27 -9.92
C TYR A 31 -13.57 6.06 -10.00
N ASP A 32 -13.11 5.58 -11.15
CA ASP A 32 -11.70 5.54 -11.48
C ASP A 32 -11.24 6.89 -12.06
N TYR A 33 -9.99 7.21 -11.82
CA TYR A 33 -9.37 8.43 -12.37
C TYR A 33 -8.13 8.07 -13.18
N THR A 34 -7.62 9.04 -13.92
CA THR A 34 -6.31 8.98 -14.54
C THR A 34 -5.25 9.45 -13.53
N LEU A 35 -3.99 9.22 -13.85
CA LEU A 35 -2.89 9.72 -13.05
C LEU A 35 -3.05 11.22 -12.83
N MET A 36 -3.11 11.67 -11.57
CA MET A 36 -3.35 13.06 -11.18
C MET A 36 -4.70 13.65 -11.65
N GLY A 37 -5.64 12.82 -12.07
CA GLY A 37 -6.92 13.28 -12.65
C GLY A 37 -8.07 13.41 -11.67
N ALA A 38 -7.88 13.13 -10.38
CA ALA A 38 -8.93 13.27 -9.39
C ALA A 38 -9.33 14.74 -9.17
N PRO A 39 -10.64 15.04 -8.98
CA PRO A 39 -11.13 16.42 -8.96
C PRO A 39 -10.63 17.26 -7.78
N TRP A 40 -10.18 16.63 -6.69
CA TRP A 40 -9.64 17.32 -5.51
C TRP A 40 -8.15 17.68 -5.65
N GLY A 41 -7.47 17.18 -6.69
CA GLY A 41 -6.06 17.49 -6.92
C GLY A 41 -5.10 16.79 -5.97
N GLY A 42 -3.82 17.16 -6.04
CA GLY A 42 -2.73 16.53 -5.28
C GLY A 42 -2.30 17.27 -4.01
N THR A 43 -2.97 18.34 -3.64
CA THR A 43 -2.57 19.20 -2.51
C THR A 43 -3.40 18.98 -1.24
N ILE A 44 -4.26 17.95 -1.21
CA ILE A 44 -5.05 17.61 -0.02
C ILE A 44 -4.14 17.27 1.16
N GLU A 45 -4.52 17.73 2.33
CA GLU A 45 -3.78 17.52 3.59
C GLU A 45 -4.26 16.27 4.34
N SER A 46 -5.56 15.96 4.20
CA SER A 46 -6.18 14.79 4.84
C SER A 46 -7.32 14.24 4.00
N VAL A 47 -7.66 12.98 4.22
CA VAL A 47 -8.85 12.37 3.65
C VAL A 47 -9.57 11.52 4.70
N THR A 48 -10.89 11.67 4.76
CA THR A 48 -11.79 10.80 5.51
C THR A 48 -12.65 10.03 4.53
N ILE A 49 -12.60 8.71 4.60
CA ILE A 49 -13.36 7.81 3.74
C ILE A 49 -14.42 7.13 4.59
N SER A 50 -15.71 7.36 4.30
CA SER A 50 -16.79 6.81 5.13
C SER A 50 -16.98 5.31 4.93
N GLU A 51 -17.45 4.65 5.98
CA GLU A 51 -17.96 3.28 5.89
C GLU A 51 -19.09 3.20 4.85
N GLY A 52 -19.16 2.11 4.10
CA GLY A 52 -20.09 1.92 3.01
C GLY A 52 -19.44 2.06 1.63
N ILE A 53 -18.29 2.72 1.53
CA ILE A 53 -17.51 2.77 0.29
C ILE A 53 -16.83 1.42 0.09
N GLU A 54 -17.02 0.81 -1.11
CA GLU A 54 -16.63 -0.57 -1.38
C GLU A 54 -15.27 -0.73 -2.06
N ASN A 55 -14.78 0.32 -2.74
CA ASN A 55 -13.46 0.33 -3.36
C ASN A 55 -12.87 1.72 -3.34
N ILE A 56 -11.56 1.80 -3.46
CA ILE A 56 -10.87 3.06 -3.76
C ILE A 56 -10.52 3.01 -5.24
N GLY A 57 -11.04 3.97 -6.01
CA GLY A 57 -10.90 4.01 -7.46
C GLY A 57 -9.47 4.23 -7.93
N LYS A 58 -9.15 3.80 -9.14
CA LYS A 58 -7.80 3.93 -9.73
C LYS A 58 -7.30 5.36 -9.61
N TYR A 59 -6.06 5.52 -9.17
CA TYR A 59 -5.34 6.79 -9.06
C TYR A 59 -6.03 7.87 -8.20
N ALA A 60 -7.00 7.50 -7.38
CA ALA A 60 -7.82 8.46 -6.62
C ALA A 60 -6.99 9.45 -5.79
N PHE A 61 -5.90 9.01 -5.20
CA PHE A 61 -5.02 9.85 -4.36
C PHE A 61 -3.58 9.87 -4.86
N SER A 62 -3.34 9.54 -6.13
CA SER A 62 -1.98 9.53 -6.69
C SER A 62 -1.33 10.91 -6.57
N PHE A 63 -0.08 10.91 -6.15
CA PHE A 63 0.74 12.11 -5.93
C PHE A 63 0.18 13.11 -4.90
N CYS A 64 -0.66 12.64 -3.97
CA CYS A 64 -1.07 13.44 -2.81
C CYS A 64 0.06 13.46 -1.76
N GLY A 65 1.10 14.21 -2.04
CA GLY A 65 2.36 14.20 -1.27
C GLY A 65 2.25 14.79 0.13
N LYS A 66 1.16 15.50 0.44
CA LYS A 66 0.91 16.08 1.77
C LYS A 66 0.12 15.17 2.70
N LEU A 67 -0.48 14.10 2.18
CA LEU A 67 -1.14 13.10 3.02
C LEU A 67 -0.11 12.41 3.90
N THR A 68 -0.34 12.38 5.21
CA THR A 68 0.54 11.71 6.18
C THR A 68 -0.08 10.44 6.76
N LYS A 69 -1.40 10.38 6.76
CA LYS A 69 -2.15 9.25 7.33
C LYS A 69 -3.41 8.99 6.51
N VAL A 70 -3.71 7.73 6.27
CA VAL A 70 -4.97 7.29 5.67
C VAL A 70 -5.50 6.09 6.43
N VAL A 71 -6.81 6.11 6.72
CA VAL A 71 -7.55 4.97 7.25
C VAL A 71 -8.51 4.49 6.17
N ILE A 72 -8.31 3.28 5.69
CA ILE A 72 -9.19 2.63 4.72
C ILE A 72 -10.23 1.83 5.50
N PRO A 73 -11.53 2.19 5.39
CA PRO A 73 -12.58 1.58 6.20
C PRO A 73 -12.80 0.09 5.90
N ASN A 74 -13.45 -0.60 6.83
CA ASN A 74 -13.70 -2.04 6.72
C ASN A 74 -14.68 -2.43 5.61
N SER A 75 -15.44 -1.49 5.07
CA SER A 75 -16.33 -1.74 3.92
C SER A 75 -15.56 -1.89 2.59
N VAL A 76 -14.33 -1.37 2.50
CA VAL A 76 -13.54 -1.38 1.27
C VAL A 76 -13.01 -2.79 1.01
N LYS A 77 -13.32 -3.32 -0.19
CA LYS A 77 -12.92 -4.66 -0.64
C LYS A 77 -11.72 -4.63 -1.57
N GLU A 78 -11.51 -3.53 -2.27
CA GLU A 78 -10.45 -3.40 -3.28
C GLU A 78 -9.77 -2.04 -3.19
N ILE A 79 -8.44 -2.07 -3.16
CA ILE A 79 -7.58 -0.90 -3.39
C ILE A 79 -7.04 -1.09 -4.81
N LEU A 80 -7.49 -0.23 -5.73
CA LEU A 80 -7.20 -0.39 -7.14
C LEU A 80 -5.82 0.17 -7.54
N GLU A 81 -5.53 0.13 -8.85
CA GLU A 81 -4.25 0.55 -9.41
C GLU A 81 -3.88 1.98 -9.02
N GLY A 82 -2.66 2.17 -8.54
CA GLY A 82 -2.05 3.48 -8.34
C GLY A 82 -2.72 4.40 -7.33
N VAL A 83 -3.61 3.89 -6.47
CA VAL A 83 -4.43 4.73 -5.56
C VAL A 83 -3.60 5.72 -4.77
N PHE A 84 -2.50 5.27 -4.17
CA PHE A 84 -1.59 6.12 -3.38
C PHE A 84 -0.21 6.26 -4.02
N ARG A 85 -0.10 5.98 -5.32
CA ARG A 85 1.18 6.12 -6.01
C ARG A 85 1.76 7.52 -5.83
N GLY A 86 3.01 7.60 -5.40
CA GLY A 86 3.70 8.88 -5.23
C GLY A 86 3.25 9.70 -4.02
N CYS A 87 2.52 9.12 -3.07
CA CYS A 87 2.20 9.78 -1.81
C CYS A 87 3.44 9.79 -0.89
N GLU A 88 4.40 10.66 -1.21
CA GLU A 88 5.72 10.67 -0.56
C GLU A 88 5.68 11.03 0.93
N GLY A 89 4.66 11.75 1.37
CA GLY A 89 4.47 12.14 2.76
C GLY A 89 3.72 11.12 3.62
N LEU A 90 3.14 10.07 2.98
CA LEU A 90 2.34 9.09 3.70
C LEU A 90 3.22 8.25 4.62
N GLU A 91 2.99 8.36 5.93
CA GLU A 91 3.75 7.65 6.96
C GLU A 91 3.01 6.43 7.49
N THR A 92 1.68 6.54 7.61
CA THR A 92 0.84 5.46 8.14
C THR A 92 -0.38 5.22 7.26
N VAL A 93 -0.67 3.95 7.02
CA VAL A 93 -1.91 3.51 6.38
C VAL A 93 -2.50 2.38 7.20
N THR A 94 -3.80 2.50 7.51
CA THR A 94 -4.57 1.40 8.08
C THR A 94 -5.40 0.79 6.97
N ILE A 95 -5.15 -0.46 6.66
CA ILE A 95 -5.89 -1.19 5.62
C ILE A 95 -7.05 -1.91 6.30
N GLY A 96 -8.28 -1.62 5.88
CA GLY A 96 -9.48 -2.20 6.44
C GLY A 96 -9.54 -3.72 6.27
N GLU A 97 -10.25 -4.39 7.17
CA GLU A 97 -10.24 -5.85 7.30
C GLU A 97 -10.92 -6.60 6.14
N SER A 98 -11.71 -5.92 5.31
CA SER A 98 -12.37 -6.55 4.16
C SER A 98 -11.60 -6.43 2.85
N VAL A 99 -10.47 -5.74 2.84
CA VAL A 99 -9.65 -5.58 1.63
C VAL A 99 -9.14 -6.94 1.16
N ALA A 100 -9.61 -7.38 0.01
CA ALA A 100 -9.23 -8.65 -0.59
C ALA A 100 -8.11 -8.52 -1.64
N SER A 101 -7.94 -7.33 -2.22
CA SER A 101 -6.90 -7.09 -3.23
C SER A 101 -6.25 -5.72 -3.09
N ILE A 102 -4.95 -5.69 -3.32
CA ILE A 102 -4.14 -4.47 -3.41
C ILE A 102 -3.58 -4.44 -4.83
N GLY A 103 -4.03 -3.44 -5.60
CA GLY A 103 -3.78 -3.33 -7.04
C GLY A 103 -2.35 -2.94 -7.40
N PRO A 104 -2.02 -2.98 -8.71
CA PRO A 104 -0.69 -2.64 -9.20
C PRO A 104 -0.29 -1.23 -8.78
N SER A 105 0.94 -1.08 -8.30
CA SER A 105 1.49 0.21 -7.89
C SER A 105 0.66 0.99 -6.85
N ALA A 106 -0.22 0.34 -6.11
CA ALA A 106 -1.15 1.03 -5.19
C ALA A 106 -0.45 1.94 -4.19
N PHE A 107 0.72 1.55 -3.68
CA PHE A 107 1.56 2.32 -2.77
C PHE A 107 2.96 2.58 -3.33
N SER A 108 3.14 2.45 -4.64
CA SER A 108 4.45 2.67 -5.28
C SER A 108 4.92 4.11 -5.05
N GLY A 109 6.15 4.27 -4.60
CA GLY A 109 6.71 5.60 -4.33
C GLY A 109 6.22 6.26 -3.05
N CYS A 110 5.57 5.53 -2.16
CA CYS A 110 5.27 6.00 -0.81
C CYS A 110 6.55 6.00 0.04
N ARG A 111 7.46 6.90 -0.26
CA ARG A 111 8.81 6.94 0.31
C ARG A 111 8.84 7.17 1.81
N GLY A 112 7.81 7.82 2.35
CA GLY A 112 7.69 8.12 3.78
C GLY A 112 7.03 7.01 4.60
N LEU A 113 6.49 5.97 3.96
CA LEU A 113 5.71 4.93 4.63
C LEU A 113 6.60 4.13 5.59
N LEU A 114 6.18 4.05 6.86
CA LEU A 114 6.99 3.47 7.94
C LEU A 114 6.63 2.02 8.25
N SER A 115 5.35 1.68 8.15
CA SER A 115 4.87 0.33 8.46
C SER A 115 3.62 -0.02 7.67
N VAL A 116 3.45 -1.31 7.39
CA VAL A 116 2.24 -1.87 6.76
C VAL A 116 1.87 -3.17 7.46
N THR A 117 0.58 -3.31 7.77
CA THR A 117 -0.01 -4.58 8.19
C THR A 117 -0.99 -5.04 7.12
N ILE A 118 -0.78 -6.23 6.58
CA ILE A 118 -1.65 -6.85 5.60
C ILE A 118 -2.76 -7.60 6.33
N PRO A 119 -4.04 -7.24 6.13
CA PRO A 119 -5.17 -7.91 6.78
C PRO A 119 -5.38 -9.36 6.31
N SER A 120 -6.18 -10.09 7.08
CA SER A 120 -6.47 -11.51 6.80
C SER A 120 -7.21 -11.73 5.48
N ALA A 121 -8.02 -10.78 5.02
CA ALA A 121 -8.81 -10.93 3.80
C ALA A 121 -8.00 -10.78 2.50
N VAL A 122 -6.80 -10.21 2.56
CA VAL A 122 -5.99 -9.94 1.36
C VAL A 122 -5.53 -11.26 0.73
N LYS A 123 -5.97 -11.49 -0.51
CA LYS A 123 -5.64 -12.67 -1.31
C LYS A 123 -4.71 -12.36 -2.47
N VAL A 124 -4.63 -11.10 -2.89
CA VAL A 124 -3.82 -10.67 -4.02
C VAL A 124 -3.11 -9.37 -3.68
N ILE A 125 -1.80 -9.37 -3.84
CA ILE A 125 -0.95 -8.18 -3.84
C ILE A 125 -0.30 -8.15 -5.21
N GLU A 126 -0.66 -7.16 -6.03
CA GLU A 126 -0.22 -7.11 -7.42
C GLU A 126 1.15 -6.43 -7.58
N ALA A 127 1.67 -6.48 -8.79
CA ALA A 127 3.02 -6.01 -9.11
C ALA A 127 3.25 -4.57 -8.64
N MET A 128 4.43 -4.32 -8.08
CA MET A 128 4.90 -3.01 -7.65
C MET A 128 4.02 -2.33 -6.58
N ALA A 129 3.15 -3.07 -5.88
CA ALA A 129 2.24 -2.51 -4.89
C ALA A 129 2.97 -1.67 -3.82
N PHE A 130 4.12 -2.11 -3.36
CA PHE A 130 4.96 -1.41 -2.37
C PHE A 130 6.36 -1.06 -2.93
N PHE A 131 6.47 -0.91 -4.24
CA PHE A 131 7.73 -0.55 -4.89
C PHE A 131 8.21 0.85 -4.44
N ASN A 132 9.50 0.98 -4.16
CA ASN A 132 10.09 2.27 -3.75
C ASN A 132 9.45 2.88 -2.48
N CYS A 133 9.23 2.05 -1.46
CA CYS A 133 8.84 2.47 -0.12
C CYS A 133 10.08 2.43 0.81
N GLY A 134 11.09 3.22 0.48
CA GLY A 134 12.45 3.07 1.00
C GLY A 134 12.62 3.25 2.51
N LYS A 135 11.65 3.88 3.20
CA LYS A 135 11.69 4.08 4.66
C LYS A 135 10.95 3.02 5.47
N LEU A 136 10.37 2.03 4.82
CA LEU A 136 9.66 0.96 5.54
C LEU A 136 10.59 0.29 6.58
N LYS A 137 10.08 0.18 7.80
CA LYS A 137 10.76 -0.46 8.93
C LYS A 137 10.08 -1.75 9.34
N SER A 138 8.78 -1.86 9.10
CA SER A 138 7.96 -2.97 9.56
C SER A 138 6.95 -3.38 8.50
N LEU A 139 6.94 -4.68 8.23
CA LEU A 139 5.94 -5.35 7.41
C LEU A 139 5.41 -6.53 8.21
N SER A 140 4.09 -6.59 8.38
CA SER A 140 3.44 -7.70 9.06
C SER A 140 2.22 -8.17 8.27
N VAL A 141 1.87 -9.43 8.45
CA VAL A 141 0.69 -10.04 7.87
C VAL A 141 -0.13 -10.64 9.01
N ASP A 142 -1.43 -10.37 9.02
CA ASP A 142 -2.34 -10.96 9.99
C ASP A 142 -2.19 -12.50 9.98
N LYS A 143 -2.09 -13.10 11.16
CA LYS A 143 -1.88 -14.54 11.33
C LYS A 143 -2.99 -15.41 10.71
N GLU A 144 -4.18 -14.86 10.51
CA GLU A 144 -5.31 -15.55 9.89
C GLU A 144 -5.29 -15.46 8.36
N ASN A 145 -4.37 -14.71 7.75
CA ASN A 145 -4.22 -14.65 6.31
C ASN A 145 -3.81 -16.04 5.78
N LYS A 146 -4.49 -16.51 4.73
CA LYS A 146 -4.28 -17.86 4.16
C LYS A 146 -3.35 -17.88 2.94
N VAL A 147 -2.96 -16.73 2.44
CA VAL A 147 -2.13 -16.59 1.21
C VAL A 147 -0.74 -16.06 1.54
N TYR A 148 -0.66 -15.10 2.45
CA TYR A 148 0.59 -14.46 2.85
C TYR A 148 0.88 -14.67 4.32
N ASP A 149 2.15 -14.55 4.70
CA ASP A 149 2.57 -14.59 6.10
C ASP A 149 3.80 -13.71 6.33
N SER A 150 4.05 -13.41 7.59
CA SER A 150 5.26 -12.78 8.10
C SER A 150 5.86 -13.64 9.22
N ARG A 151 6.07 -14.91 8.93
CA ARG A 151 6.52 -15.94 9.87
C ARG A 151 7.70 -15.49 10.72
N GLY A 152 7.65 -15.80 12.01
CA GLY A 152 8.70 -15.43 12.94
C GLY A 152 8.85 -13.91 13.14
N ASN A 153 7.82 -13.13 12.84
CA ASN A 153 7.88 -11.66 12.86
C ASN A 153 9.05 -11.11 12.04
N CYS A 154 9.24 -11.69 10.85
CA CYS A 154 10.41 -11.44 10.01
C CYS A 154 10.46 -10.06 9.35
N ASN A 155 9.44 -9.21 9.51
CA ASN A 155 9.33 -7.93 8.82
C ASN A 155 9.43 -8.07 7.30
N ALA A 156 8.69 -9.02 6.74
CA ALA A 156 8.54 -9.24 5.31
C ALA A 156 7.17 -9.80 5.00
N ILE A 157 6.75 -9.66 3.75
CA ILE A 157 5.57 -10.34 3.22
C ILE A 157 6.03 -11.55 2.43
N ILE A 158 5.62 -12.74 2.85
CA ILE A 158 5.97 -14.00 2.22
C ILE A 158 4.70 -14.60 1.62
N GLU A 159 4.77 -15.05 0.38
CA GLU A 159 3.74 -15.88 -0.23
C GLU A 159 3.91 -17.29 0.32
N THR A 160 2.94 -17.75 1.12
CA THR A 160 3.06 -18.96 1.92
C THR A 160 3.23 -20.22 1.06
N ALA A 161 2.43 -20.33 -0.02
CA ALA A 161 2.43 -21.53 -0.85
C ALA A 161 3.77 -21.81 -1.57
N THR A 162 4.52 -20.74 -1.90
CA THR A 162 5.75 -20.84 -2.68
C THR A 162 7.01 -20.55 -1.85
N ASN A 163 6.87 -20.16 -0.60
CA ASN A 163 7.97 -19.68 0.25
C ASN A 163 8.78 -18.54 -0.41
N THR A 164 8.08 -17.68 -1.15
CA THR A 164 8.69 -16.53 -1.83
C THR A 164 8.52 -15.30 -0.96
N LEU A 165 9.63 -14.64 -0.60
CA LEU A 165 9.60 -13.32 0.01
C LEU A 165 9.31 -12.31 -1.10
N ILE A 166 8.12 -11.68 -1.06
CA ILE A 166 7.68 -10.75 -2.10
C ILE A 166 8.02 -9.30 -1.77
N TYR A 167 8.00 -8.90 -0.50
CA TYR A 167 8.43 -7.57 -0.04
C TYR A 167 9.18 -7.67 1.27
N GLY A 168 10.31 -7.00 1.33
CA GLY A 168 11.09 -6.80 2.54
C GLY A 168 11.26 -5.32 2.87
N CYS A 169 11.93 -5.04 3.97
CA CYS A 169 12.17 -3.69 4.48
C CYS A 169 13.46 -3.62 5.30
N LYS A 170 13.73 -2.46 5.88
CA LYS A 170 14.94 -2.22 6.69
C LYS A 170 15.21 -3.30 7.75
N ASN A 171 14.17 -3.76 8.43
CA ASN A 171 14.31 -4.66 9.58
C ASN A 171 14.03 -6.13 9.24
N THR A 172 13.96 -6.47 7.96
CA THR A 172 13.73 -7.84 7.54
C THR A 172 14.86 -8.77 7.99
N VAL A 173 14.47 -9.89 8.61
CA VAL A 173 15.33 -11.05 8.83
C VAL A 173 14.75 -12.19 7.98
N ILE A 174 15.47 -12.60 6.94
CA ILE A 174 14.95 -13.63 6.01
C ILE A 174 14.90 -14.97 6.72
N PRO A 175 13.70 -15.59 6.87
CA PRO A 175 13.58 -16.90 7.47
C PRO A 175 14.29 -18.00 6.66
N ASN A 176 14.82 -19.01 7.35
CA ASN A 176 15.51 -20.14 6.72
C ASN A 176 14.57 -21.12 6.00
N THR A 177 13.30 -20.79 5.89
CA THR A 177 12.28 -21.51 5.10
C THR A 177 11.97 -20.82 3.77
N VAL A 178 12.49 -19.62 3.56
CA VAL A 178 12.34 -18.87 2.31
C VAL A 178 13.25 -19.51 1.25
N THR A 179 12.68 -19.81 0.08
CA THR A 179 13.41 -20.43 -1.03
C THR A 179 13.66 -19.46 -2.19
N LYS A 180 12.88 -18.39 -2.26
CA LYS A 180 12.96 -17.41 -3.34
C LYS A 180 12.81 -15.97 -2.80
N ILE A 181 13.64 -15.07 -3.29
CA ILE A 181 13.46 -13.63 -3.12
C ILE A 181 12.86 -13.11 -4.41
N GLY A 182 11.65 -12.57 -4.32
CA GLY A 182 10.84 -12.14 -5.46
C GLY A 182 11.39 -10.93 -6.19
N GLU A 183 10.82 -10.67 -7.36
CA GLU A 183 11.14 -9.50 -8.17
C GLU A 183 10.93 -8.22 -7.37
N ASP A 184 11.91 -7.32 -7.39
CA ASP A 184 11.88 -6.03 -6.71
C ASP A 184 11.63 -6.08 -5.19
N ALA A 185 11.84 -7.23 -4.54
CA ALA A 185 11.46 -7.43 -3.14
C ALA A 185 12.04 -6.41 -2.16
N PHE A 186 13.26 -5.95 -2.37
CA PHE A 186 13.93 -4.90 -1.58
C PHE A 186 14.29 -3.67 -2.42
N ALA A 187 13.66 -3.51 -3.59
CA ALA A 187 13.99 -2.41 -4.50
C ALA A 187 13.86 -1.05 -3.79
N TYR A 188 14.87 -0.19 -3.95
CA TYR A 188 14.95 1.14 -3.34
C TYR A 188 14.84 1.13 -1.80
N CYS A 189 15.21 0.04 -1.16
CA CYS A 189 15.24 -0.08 0.30
C CYS A 189 16.48 0.63 0.83
N VAL A 190 16.50 1.95 0.71
CA VAL A 190 17.68 2.80 1.02
C VAL A 190 18.08 2.78 2.49
N ALA A 191 17.19 2.35 3.36
CA ALA A 191 17.47 2.21 4.79
C ALA A 191 18.10 0.85 5.14
N LEU A 192 18.17 -0.09 4.18
CA LEU A 192 18.76 -1.41 4.38
C LEU A 192 20.28 -1.31 4.33
N THR A 193 20.95 -1.59 5.43
CA THR A 193 22.42 -1.51 5.53
C THR A 193 23.11 -2.85 5.36
N SER A 194 22.43 -3.93 5.71
CA SER A 194 22.93 -5.30 5.55
C SER A 194 21.78 -6.28 5.62
N ILE A 195 21.97 -7.45 5.03
CA ILE A 195 21.02 -8.55 5.12
C ILE A 195 21.76 -9.88 4.95
N GLU A 196 21.38 -10.87 5.74
CA GLU A 196 21.87 -12.24 5.57
C GLU A 196 20.89 -13.02 4.70
N ILE A 197 21.42 -13.68 3.68
CA ILE A 197 20.64 -14.56 2.81
C ILE A 197 20.87 -16.00 3.27
N PRO A 198 19.84 -16.68 3.80
CA PRO A 198 20.02 -18.04 4.29
C PRO A 198 20.27 -19.04 3.17
N ASN A 199 20.85 -20.18 3.54
CA ASN A 199 21.18 -21.25 2.56
C ASN A 199 19.94 -21.86 1.90
N SER A 200 18.76 -21.66 2.45
CA SER A 200 17.49 -22.10 1.85
C SER A 200 17.14 -21.39 0.55
N VAL A 201 17.66 -20.18 0.34
CA VAL A 201 17.38 -19.37 -0.86
C VAL A 201 18.12 -19.93 -2.05
N THR A 202 17.37 -20.34 -3.08
CA THR A 202 17.92 -20.87 -4.34
C THR A 202 17.78 -19.89 -5.49
N ASP A 203 16.86 -18.93 -5.41
CA ASP A 203 16.58 -17.97 -6.47
C ASP A 203 16.48 -16.55 -5.92
N ILE A 204 17.13 -15.60 -6.57
CA ILE A 204 16.98 -14.18 -6.33
C ILE A 204 16.55 -13.56 -7.67
N ASN A 205 15.33 -13.04 -7.70
CA ASN A 205 14.73 -12.55 -8.94
C ASN A 205 15.21 -11.13 -9.30
N SER A 206 14.85 -10.71 -10.51
CA SER A 206 15.25 -9.42 -11.08
C SER A 206 14.93 -8.25 -10.15
N GLY A 207 15.88 -7.34 -10.01
CA GLY A 207 15.71 -6.11 -9.25
C GLY A 207 15.54 -6.28 -7.74
N ALA A 208 15.72 -7.49 -7.19
CA ALA A 208 15.45 -7.78 -5.78
C ALA A 208 16.13 -6.79 -4.81
N PHE A 209 17.33 -6.34 -5.11
CA PHE A 209 18.12 -5.39 -4.30
C PHE A 209 18.53 -4.14 -5.08
N ILE A 210 17.81 -3.79 -6.13
CA ILE A 210 18.16 -2.61 -6.93
C ILE A 210 18.06 -1.34 -6.07
N ALA A 211 19.05 -0.47 -6.21
CA ALA A 211 19.11 0.84 -5.54
C ALA A 211 19.00 0.79 -3.99
N CYS A 212 19.46 -0.29 -3.37
CA CYS A 212 19.71 -0.38 -1.94
C CYS A 212 21.06 0.25 -1.60
N ILE A 213 21.16 1.60 -1.62
CA ILE A 213 22.42 2.36 -1.44
C ILE A 213 22.30 3.42 -0.35
#